data_5ed40aaadb80e74e868f4b191c6db668
#
_entry.id   5ed40aaadb80e74e868f4b191c6db668
#
_cell.length_a   1.000
_cell.length_b   1.000
_cell.length_c   1.000
_cell.angle_alpha   90.00
_cell.angle_beta   90.00
_cell.angle_gamma   90.00
#
_symmetry.space_group_name_H-M   'P 1'
#
loop_
_entity.id
_entity.type
_entity.pdbx_description
1 polymer ?
#
loop_
_entity_poly.entity_id
_entity_poly.type
_entity_poly.pdbx_seq_one_letter_code
_entity_poly.pdbx_strand_id
1 'polypeptide(L)'
;MVARELSYSYACGLAAPPRVRRAKNMSNDLRDKGIQIANQAVEADNAQRYEEAIKGYIKAAEYLLTATKYEKNPVTLKTIRDKCIEYTTRAEFLKKGVDSGGKNGKDGKDGKDGEPAEESDEDEGETAMLTNEELETAEAEMEAELTQLVGMEGVKTSMRKLCKQLSLDIRRRQEGHAVLDSIRHMIFTGNPGVGKTTISRLVAKLYKQLGVSSKDHVIEVQKGDLVAGYVNQTAAKTAKKIAEAKGGILFVDEAYQLTQALMRGQSDFSGESIDEMMKCMLTAGRKSVTFVFAGYKKEMDEFITYNAGLESRIK
;
A
#
# COMPACT_ATOMS: atom_id res chain seq x y z
N MET A 1 -1.14 13.39 55.25
CA MET A 1 -2.23 14.39 55.33
C MET A 1 -2.91 14.43 54.00
N VAL A 2 -3.99 13.76 53.98
CA VAL A 2 -5.30 13.98 53.35
C VAL A 2 -5.32 13.99 51.81
N ALA A 3 -5.61 12.82 51.28
CA ALA A 3 -6.28 12.60 50.00
C ALA A 3 -7.67 13.28 50.03
N ARG A 4 -8.09 13.82 48.89
CA ARG A 4 -9.51 14.04 48.61
C ARG A 4 -9.78 13.59 47.19
N GLU A 5 -10.44 12.43 47.11
CA GLU A 5 -11.26 11.97 46.01
C GLU A 5 -12.28 13.05 45.62
N LEU A 6 -12.44 13.28 44.34
CA LEU A 6 -13.66 13.84 43.80
C LEU A 6 -14.07 12.97 42.58
N SER A 7 -14.89 11.97 42.92
CA SER A 7 -15.79 11.33 41.98
C SER A 7 -16.83 12.36 41.50
N TYR A 8 -16.84 12.74 40.24
CA TYR A 8 -17.98 13.44 39.63
C TYR A 8 -18.80 12.48 38.77
N SER A 9 -19.87 12.03 39.38
CA SER A 9 -21.06 11.51 38.72
C SER A 9 -21.64 12.59 37.81
N TYR A 10 -21.64 12.40 36.51
CA TYR A 10 -22.40 13.20 35.55
C TYR A 10 -23.65 12.46 35.09
N ALA A 11 -24.70 12.59 35.94
CA ALA A 11 -26.08 12.50 35.46
C ALA A 11 -26.65 13.91 35.54
N CYS A 12 -26.60 14.64 34.42
CA CYS A 12 -27.50 15.78 34.18
C CYS A 12 -27.43 16.15 32.69
N GLY A 13 -28.59 16.07 32.03
CA GLY A 13 -28.79 16.41 30.60
C GLY A 13 -28.55 17.89 30.29
N LEU A 14 -27.33 18.31 30.21
CA LEU A 14 -26.94 19.64 29.75
C LEU A 14 -26.75 19.61 28.22
N ALA A 15 -27.67 20.31 27.57
CA ALA A 15 -27.59 20.55 26.12
C ALA A 15 -26.25 21.19 25.74
N ALA A 16 -25.55 20.60 24.76
CA ALA A 16 -24.26 21.10 24.26
C ALA A 16 -24.32 22.62 23.94
N PRO A 17 -23.23 23.38 24.13
CA PRO A 17 -23.21 24.80 23.88
C PRO A 17 -23.57 25.15 22.42
N PRO A 18 -24.21 26.30 22.15
CA PRO A 18 -24.80 26.61 20.86
C PRO A 18 -23.84 26.55 19.65
N ARG A 19 -22.55 26.80 19.84
CA ARG A 19 -21.51 26.65 18.82
C ARG A 19 -21.27 25.19 18.41
N VAL A 20 -21.32 24.25 19.33
CA VAL A 20 -21.13 22.80 19.09
C VAL A 20 -22.35 22.21 18.36
N ARG A 21 -23.57 22.62 18.76
CA ARG A 21 -24.81 22.23 18.07
C ARG A 21 -24.83 22.72 16.63
N ARG A 22 -24.39 23.96 16.37
CA ARG A 22 -24.36 24.54 15.01
C ARG A 22 -23.35 23.81 14.11
N ALA A 23 -22.19 23.45 14.61
CA ALA A 23 -21.19 22.67 13.86
C ALA A 23 -21.68 21.25 13.55
N LYS A 24 -22.32 20.57 14.49
CA LYS A 24 -22.88 19.21 14.30
C LYS A 24 -24.03 19.20 13.30
N ASN A 25 -24.92 20.20 13.34
CA ASN A 25 -26.00 20.34 12.36
C ASN A 25 -25.42 20.59 10.97
N MET A 26 -24.41 21.45 10.85
CA MET A 26 -23.73 21.75 9.58
C MET A 26 -23.02 20.53 8.99
N SER A 27 -22.39 19.67 9.83
CA SER A 27 -21.82 18.40 9.40
C SER A 27 -22.88 17.45 8.86
N ASN A 28 -24.02 17.32 9.56
CA ASN A 28 -25.12 16.47 9.14
C ASN A 28 -25.73 16.96 7.81
N ASP A 29 -26.01 18.25 7.68
CA ASP A 29 -26.59 18.85 6.47
C ASP A 29 -25.69 18.64 5.23
N LEU A 30 -24.39 18.80 5.41
CA LEU A 30 -23.41 18.58 4.32
C LEU A 30 -23.31 17.10 3.96
N ARG A 31 -23.33 16.21 4.94
CA ARG A 31 -23.31 14.78 4.73
C ARG A 31 -24.56 14.30 3.99
N ASP A 32 -25.74 14.75 4.43
CA ASP A 32 -27.02 14.36 3.84
C ASP A 32 -27.14 14.86 2.39
N LYS A 33 -26.66 16.08 2.10
CA LYS A 33 -26.53 16.59 0.72
C LYS A 33 -25.55 15.77 -0.12
N GLY A 34 -24.40 15.39 0.45
CA GLY A 34 -23.42 14.54 -0.22
C GLY A 34 -24.01 13.17 -0.58
N ILE A 35 -24.75 12.54 0.33
CA ILE A 35 -25.43 11.26 0.10
C ILE A 35 -26.53 11.41 -0.97
N GLN A 36 -27.31 12.47 -0.93
CA GLN A 36 -28.36 12.71 -1.93
C GLN A 36 -27.77 12.85 -3.35
N ILE A 37 -26.69 13.61 -3.50
CA ILE A 37 -26.00 13.78 -4.78
C ILE A 37 -25.37 12.45 -5.23
N ALA A 38 -24.81 11.66 -4.31
CA ALA A 38 -24.27 10.35 -4.62
C ALA A 38 -25.34 9.38 -5.15
N ASN A 39 -26.54 9.36 -4.54
CA ASN A 39 -27.63 8.56 -5.04
C ASN A 39 -28.07 8.95 -6.45
N GLN A 40 -28.12 10.25 -6.75
CA GLN A 40 -28.39 10.74 -8.11
C GLN A 40 -27.29 10.33 -9.10
N ALA A 41 -26.01 10.34 -8.64
CA ALA A 41 -24.91 9.88 -9.46
C ALA A 41 -25.00 8.37 -9.77
N VAL A 42 -25.41 7.54 -8.80
CA VAL A 42 -25.66 6.10 -8.99
C VAL A 42 -26.79 5.87 -9.99
N GLU A 43 -27.87 6.64 -9.91
CA GLU A 43 -28.97 6.56 -10.89
C GLU A 43 -28.51 6.93 -12.30
N ALA A 44 -27.69 7.97 -12.44
CA ALA A 44 -27.12 8.38 -13.70
C ALA A 44 -26.15 7.32 -14.26
N ASP A 45 -25.35 6.70 -13.40
CA ASP A 45 -24.41 5.61 -13.74
C ASP A 45 -25.18 4.38 -14.25
N ASN A 46 -26.21 3.95 -13.54
CA ASN A 46 -27.08 2.84 -13.96
C ASN A 46 -27.83 3.12 -15.27
N ALA A 47 -28.13 4.40 -15.54
CA ALA A 47 -28.75 4.86 -16.79
C ALA A 47 -27.72 5.09 -17.91
N GLN A 48 -26.45 4.72 -17.71
CA GLN A 48 -25.32 4.91 -18.66
C GLN A 48 -25.06 6.38 -19.04
N ARG A 49 -25.51 7.35 -18.22
CA ARG A 49 -25.22 8.76 -18.37
C ARG A 49 -23.92 9.11 -17.66
N TYR A 50 -22.82 8.61 -18.19
CA TYR A 50 -21.52 8.61 -17.50
C TYR A 50 -20.97 9.99 -17.18
N GLU A 51 -21.16 10.99 -18.03
CA GLU A 51 -20.71 12.36 -17.75
C GLU A 51 -21.45 12.99 -16.56
N GLU A 52 -22.74 12.73 -16.42
CA GLU A 52 -23.54 13.20 -15.29
C GLU A 52 -23.15 12.46 -14.02
N ALA A 53 -22.92 11.14 -14.12
CA ALA A 53 -22.49 10.30 -13.02
C ALA A 53 -21.13 10.75 -12.48
N ILE A 54 -20.15 11.00 -13.34
CA ILE A 54 -18.81 11.50 -12.96
C ILE A 54 -18.91 12.81 -12.19
N LYS A 55 -19.65 13.78 -12.73
CA LYS A 55 -19.85 15.09 -12.09
C LYS A 55 -20.57 14.93 -10.74
N GLY A 56 -21.54 14.04 -10.66
CA GLY A 56 -22.28 13.72 -9.45
C GLY A 56 -21.40 13.12 -8.36
N TYR A 57 -20.61 12.12 -8.68
CA TYR A 57 -19.70 11.48 -7.73
C TYR A 57 -18.61 12.43 -7.21
N ILE A 58 -18.00 13.25 -8.07
CA ILE A 58 -17.03 14.26 -7.65
C ILE A 58 -17.68 15.25 -6.68
N LYS A 59 -18.85 15.77 -7.03
CA LYS A 59 -19.57 16.74 -6.19
C LYS A 59 -20.01 16.14 -4.85
N ALA A 60 -20.44 14.87 -4.84
CA ALA A 60 -20.76 14.16 -3.61
C ALA A 60 -19.53 14.01 -2.69
N ALA A 61 -18.38 13.64 -3.25
CA ALA A 61 -17.13 13.55 -2.50
C ALA A 61 -16.69 14.90 -1.91
N GLU A 62 -16.85 16.02 -2.63
CA GLU A 62 -16.56 17.36 -2.13
C GLU A 62 -17.43 17.76 -0.92
N TYR A 63 -18.75 17.47 -0.97
CA TYR A 63 -19.66 17.72 0.16
C TYR A 63 -19.26 16.88 1.38
N LEU A 64 -18.97 15.60 1.18
CA LEU A 64 -18.54 14.71 2.24
C LEU A 64 -17.19 15.13 2.83
N LEU A 65 -16.23 15.52 2.01
CA LEU A 65 -14.94 16.02 2.46
C LEU A 65 -15.09 17.31 3.27
N THR A 66 -16.03 18.19 2.87
CA THR A 66 -16.32 19.41 3.62
C THR A 66 -16.97 19.09 4.97
N ALA A 67 -17.82 18.07 5.05
CA ALA A 67 -18.44 17.61 6.30
C ALA A 67 -17.40 17.13 7.32
N THR A 68 -16.26 16.53 6.87
CA THR A 68 -15.18 16.09 7.77
C THR A 68 -14.59 17.23 8.62
N LYS A 69 -14.63 18.47 8.14
CA LYS A 69 -14.11 19.64 8.88
C LYS A 69 -14.93 19.98 10.13
N TYR A 70 -16.20 19.55 10.17
CA TYR A 70 -17.14 19.83 11.24
C TYR A 70 -17.46 18.61 12.09
N GLU A 71 -17.07 17.40 11.65
CA GLU A 71 -17.26 16.14 12.36
C GLU A 71 -16.12 15.89 13.36
N LYS A 72 -16.48 15.41 14.55
CA LYS A 72 -15.52 15.10 15.62
C LYS A 72 -15.52 13.61 15.99
N ASN A 73 -16.52 12.86 15.57
CA ASN A 73 -16.60 11.44 15.88
C ASN A 73 -15.65 10.65 14.97
N PRO A 74 -14.64 9.93 15.50
CA PRO A 74 -13.65 9.22 14.72
C PRO A 74 -14.26 8.10 13.86
N VAL A 75 -15.33 7.45 14.32
CA VAL A 75 -16.03 6.40 13.57
C VAL A 75 -16.74 7.00 12.35
N THR A 76 -17.47 8.11 12.55
CA THR A 76 -18.16 8.82 11.47
C THR A 76 -17.16 9.40 10.47
N LEU A 77 -16.03 9.96 10.94
CA LEU A 77 -14.96 10.45 10.07
C LEU A 77 -14.38 9.37 9.18
N LYS A 78 -14.17 8.17 9.72
CA LYS A 78 -13.70 7.03 8.93
C LYS A 78 -14.70 6.66 7.86
N THR A 79 -15.97 6.49 8.21
CA THR A 79 -17.04 6.16 7.24
C THR A 79 -17.18 7.19 6.13
N ILE A 80 -17.07 8.50 6.46
CA ILE A 80 -17.12 9.57 5.45
C ILE A 80 -15.93 9.49 4.51
N ARG A 81 -14.72 9.25 5.02
CA ARG A 81 -13.51 9.10 4.20
C ARG A 81 -13.58 7.90 3.27
N ASP A 82 -14.04 6.76 3.78
CA ASP A 82 -14.20 5.53 3.01
C ASP A 82 -15.18 5.77 1.83
N LYS A 83 -16.29 6.48 2.07
CA LYS A 83 -17.24 6.87 1.03
C LYS A 83 -16.68 7.89 0.03
N CYS A 84 -15.87 8.83 0.47
CA CYS A 84 -15.18 9.74 -0.45
C CYS A 84 -14.26 8.98 -1.42
N ILE A 85 -13.50 8.00 -0.91
CA ILE A 85 -12.61 7.17 -1.72
C ILE A 85 -13.43 6.35 -2.72
N GLU A 86 -14.52 5.71 -2.28
CA GLU A 86 -15.42 4.93 -3.15
C GLU A 86 -15.95 5.79 -4.32
N TYR A 87 -16.44 6.99 -4.05
CA TYR A 87 -17.00 7.86 -5.08
C TYR A 87 -15.95 8.44 -6.04
N THR A 88 -14.77 8.82 -5.53
CA THR A 88 -13.68 9.30 -6.38
C THR A 88 -13.15 8.18 -7.28
N THR A 89 -12.96 6.98 -6.76
CA THR A 89 -12.52 5.82 -7.54
C THR A 89 -13.53 5.48 -8.64
N ARG A 90 -14.84 5.50 -8.33
CA ARG A 90 -15.88 5.24 -9.35
C ARG A 90 -15.91 6.32 -10.43
N ALA A 91 -15.77 7.60 -10.06
CA ALA A 91 -15.69 8.71 -11.00
C ALA A 91 -14.48 8.59 -11.96
N GLU A 92 -13.32 8.20 -11.44
CA GLU A 92 -12.11 7.97 -12.23
C GLU A 92 -12.29 6.78 -13.18
N PHE A 93 -12.88 5.68 -12.71
CA PHE A 93 -13.19 4.52 -13.55
C PHE A 93 -14.10 4.90 -14.72
N LEU A 94 -15.19 5.61 -14.46
CA LEU A 94 -16.11 6.05 -15.50
C LEU A 94 -15.45 7.03 -16.49
N LYS A 95 -14.59 7.93 -16.00
CA LYS A 95 -13.85 8.87 -16.84
C LYS A 95 -12.91 8.14 -17.81
N LYS A 96 -12.17 7.15 -17.35
CA LYS A 96 -11.33 6.30 -18.20
C LYS A 96 -12.15 5.57 -19.27
N GLY A 97 -13.34 5.09 -18.94
CA GLY A 97 -14.26 4.44 -19.87
C GLY A 97 -14.81 5.38 -20.95
N VAL A 98 -15.11 6.63 -20.61
CA VAL A 98 -15.61 7.65 -21.56
C VAL A 98 -14.49 8.11 -22.51
N ASP A 99 -13.27 8.31 -22.00
CA ASP A 99 -12.11 8.73 -22.80
C ASP A 99 -11.65 7.63 -23.79
N SER A 100 -11.91 6.36 -23.52
CA SER A 100 -11.57 5.23 -24.40
C SER A 100 -12.65 4.93 -25.47
N GLY A 101 -13.88 5.45 -25.32
CA GLY A 101 -15.00 5.21 -26.24
C GLY A 101 -15.14 6.18 -27.43
N GLY A 102 -14.29 7.18 -27.54
CA GLY A 102 -14.45 8.29 -28.51
C GLY A 102 -13.32 8.51 -29.49
N LYS A 103 -12.80 7.46 -30.17
CA LYS A 103 -11.89 7.65 -31.30
C LYS A 103 -12.16 6.67 -32.46
N ASN A 104 -13.15 7.00 -33.27
CA ASN A 104 -13.14 6.66 -34.69
C ASN A 104 -13.23 7.96 -35.48
N GLY A 105 -12.15 8.34 -36.19
CA GLY A 105 -12.18 9.41 -37.20
C GLY A 105 -10.91 10.23 -37.31
N LYS A 106 -9.95 9.75 -38.14
CA LYS A 106 -9.04 10.44 -39.07
C LYS A 106 -8.11 11.61 -38.70
N ASP A 107 -6.84 11.31 -38.98
CA ASP A 107 -5.78 12.13 -39.61
C ASP A 107 -5.07 13.25 -38.79
N GLY A 108 -3.73 13.09 -38.70
CA GLY A 108 -2.79 14.20 -38.61
C GLY A 108 -1.56 13.98 -37.72
N LYS A 109 -0.47 13.65 -38.35
CA LYS A 109 0.94 13.61 -37.98
C LYS A 109 1.48 14.52 -36.86
N ASP A 110 2.52 13.95 -36.25
CA ASP A 110 3.75 14.52 -35.67
C ASP A 110 3.73 14.97 -34.19
N GLY A 111 4.61 14.29 -33.42
CA GLY A 111 5.08 14.72 -32.09
C GLY A 111 5.46 13.52 -31.21
N LYS A 112 6.72 13.07 -31.35
CA LYS A 112 7.37 12.11 -30.44
C LYS A 112 7.46 12.71 -29.06
N ASP A 113 6.91 12.05 -28.06
CA ASP A 113 7.52 11.89 -26.74
C ASP A 113 6.88 10.66 -26.09
N GLY A 114 7.73 9.67 -25.73
CA GLY A 114 7.32 8.34 -25.33
C GLY A 114 6.77 8.29 -23.89
N GLU A 115 5.47 8.09 -23.78
CA GLU A 115 4.88 7.49 -22.58
C GLU A 115 5.04 5.96 -22.65
N PRO A 116 5.44 5.30 -21.55
CA PRO A 116 5.48 3.84 -21.54
C PRO A 116 4.05 3.29 -21.63
N ALA A 117 3.82 2.42 -22.58
CA ALA A 117 2.60 1.69 -22.80
C ALA A 117 2.12 1.05 -21.49
N GLU A 118 0.94 1.44 -21.02
CA GLU A 118 0.18 0.66 -20.04
C GLU A 118 -0.27 -0.63 -20.78
N GLU A 119 0.47 -1.71 -20.55
CA GLU A 119 -0.01 -3.05 -20.89
C GLU A 119 -1.31 -3.27 -20.10
N SER A 120 -2.39 -3.49 -20.84
CA SER A 120 -3.68 -3.90 -20.31
C SER A 120 -3.50 -5.24 -19.56
N ASP A 121 -3.50 -5.16 -18.23
CA ASP A 121 -3.47 -6.31 -17.32
C ASP A 121 -4.83 -7.04 -17.32
N GLU A 122 -5.27 -7.56 -18.47
CA GLU A 122 -6.30 -8.59 -18.57
C GLU A 122 -5.59 -9.96 -18.55
N ASP A 123 -5.12 -10.36 -17.39
CA ASP A 123 -4.89 -11.75 -17.08
C ASP A 123 -5.30 -11.99 -15.60
N GLU A 124 -6.61 -12.05 -15.40
CA GLU A 124 -7.19 -12.80 -14.29
C GLU A 124 -7.06 -14.29 -14.63
N GLY A 125 -5.85 -14.74 -14.94
CA GLY A 125 -5.54 -16.15 -14.96
C GLY A 125 -5.77 -16.71 -13.57
N GLU A 126 -6.79 -17.58 -13.46
CA GLU A 126 -6.99 -18.51 -12.35
C GLU A 126 -5.62 -18.91 -11.80
N THR A 127 -5.42 -18.66 -10.52
CA THR A 127 -4.23 -19.11 -9.81
C THR A 127 -4.24 -20.63 -9.92
N ALA A 128 -3.51 -21.20 -10.88
CA ALA A 128 -3.28 -22.63 -10.91
C ALA A 128 -2.81 -23.01 -9.51
N MET A 129 -3.64 -23.74 -8.77
CA MET A 129 -3.30 -24.18 -7.43
C MET A 129 -2.10 -25.09 -7.58
N LEU A 130 -0.97 -24.67 -6.98
CA LEU A 130 0.25 -25.48 -6.98
C LEU A 130 -0.08 -26.85 -6.40
N THR A 131 0.35 -27.89 -7.07
CA THR A 131 0.20 -29.26 -6.56
C THR A 131 1.10 -29.48 -5.34
N ASN A 132 0.82 -30.52 -4.54
CA ASN A 132 1.69 -30.86 -3.42
C ASN A 132 3.11 -31.22 -3.89
N GLU A 133 3.27 -31.82 -5.06
CA GLU A 133 4.55 -32.15 -5.68
C GLU A 133 5.34 -30.88 -6.03
N GLU A 134 4.69 -29.86 -6.56
CA GLU A 134 5.33 -28.56 -6.85
C GLU A 134 5.76 -27.83 -5.57
N LEU A 135 4.99 -27.94 -4.48
CA LEU A 135 5.37 -27.39 -3.18
C LEU A 135 6.60 -28.10 -2.60
N GLU A 136 6.65 -29.44 -2.65
CA GLU A 136 7.80 -30.22 -2.20
C GLU A 136 9.05 -29.95 -3.05
N THR A 137 8.88 -29.74 -4.35
CA THR A 137 9.97 -29.38 -5.25
C THR A 137 10.52 -28.00 -4.90
N ALA A 138 9.67 -27.01 -4.66
CA ALA A 138 10.09 -25.66 -4.26
C ALA A 138 10.83 -25.67 -2.89
N GLU A 139 10.37 -26.49 -1.93
CA GLU A 139 11.04 -26.67 -0.65
C GLU A 139 12.43 -27.32 -0.80
N ALA A 140 12.54 -28.33 -1.66
CA ALA A 140 13.81 -29.03 -1.94
C ALA A 140 14.82 -28.12 -2.66
N GLU A 141 14.37 -27.35 -3.66
CA GLU A 141 15.23 -26.40 -4.36
C GLU A 141 15.73 -25.28 -3.43
N MET A 142 14.87 -24.76 -2.57
CA MET A 142 15.26 -23.76 -1.56
C MET A 142 16.32 -24.34 -0.60
N GLU A 143 16.15 -25.58 -0.12
CA GLU A 143 17.11 -26.21 0.76
C GLU A 143 18.46 -26.46 0.07
N ALA A 144 18.44 -26.84 -1.21
CA ALA A 144 19.67 -27.01 -2.00
C ALA A 144 20.44 -25.69 -2.14
N GLU A 145 19.75 -24.57 -2.41
CA GLU A 145 20.36 -23.25 -2.50
C GLU A 145 20.88 -22.75 -1.14
N LEU A 146 20.14 -22.97 -0.05
CA LEU A 146 20.58 -22.64 1.31
C LEU A 146 21.83 -23.43 1.72
N THR A 147 21.94 -24.66 1.27
CA THR A 147 23.11 -25.52 1.57
C THR A 147 24.39 -25.00 0.90
N GLN A 148 24.28 -24.36 -0.28
CA GLN A 148 25.44 -23.77 -0.97
C GLN A 148 25.97 -22.52 -0.26
N LEU A 149 25.17 -21.86 0.57
CA LEU A 149 25.60 -20.70 1.33
C LEU A 149 26.48 -21.13 2.50
N VAL A 150 27.64 -20.50 2.66
CA VAL A 150 28.53 -20.77 3.77
C VAL A 150 28.16 -19.93 4.99
N GLY A 151 27.95 -20.56 6.13
CA GLY A 151 27.54 -19.86 7.37
C GLY A 151 26.09 -19.40 7.36
N MET A 152 25.79 -18.30 8.04
CA MET A 152 24.46 -17.64 8.13
C MET A 152 23.34 -18.56 8.68
N GLU A 153 23.62 -19.41 9.66
CA GLU A 153 22.66 -20.43 10.15
C GLU A 153 21.35 -19.81 10.68
N GLY A 154 21.39 -18.61 11.27
CA GLY A 154 20.20 -17.89 11.69
C GLY A 154 19.30 -17.49 10.51
N VAL A 155 19.91 -17.02 9.40
CA VAL A 155 19.20 -16.66 8.18
C VAL A 155 18.62 -17.90 7.51
N LYS A 156 19.39 -18.99 7.38
CA LYS A 156 18.92 -20.26 6.85
C LYS A 156 17.71 -20.78 7.63
N THR A 157 17.77 -20.71 8.95
CA THR A 157 16.66 -21.13 9.82
C THR A 157 15.41 -20.27 9.58
N SER A 158 15.58 -18.97 9.41
CA SER A 158 14.48 -18.05 9.12
C SER A 158 13.88 -18.30 7.74
N MET A 159 14.71 -18.57 6.73
CA MET A 159 14.27 -18.93 5.37
C MET A 159 13.49 -20.25 5.35
N ARG A 160 13.96 -21.27 6.05
CA ARG A 160 13.22 -22.53 6.20
C ARG A 160 11.85 -22.33 6.86
N LYS A 161 11.77 -21.48 7.90
CA LYS A 161 10.50 -21.16 8.55
C LYS A 161 9.55 -20.42 7.60
N LEU A 162 10.07 -19.45 6.85
CA LEU A 162 9.30 -18.71 5.86
C LEU A 162 8.74 -19.64 4.78
N CYS A 163 9.57 -20.51 4.21
CA CYS A 163 9.17 -21.49 3.21
C CYS A 163 8.05 -22.40 3.73
N LYS A 164 8.23 -23.02 4.90
CA LYS A 164 7.22 -23.87 5.53
C LYS A 164 5.90 -23.14 5.84
N GLN A 165 5.98 -21.89 6.29
CA GLN A 165 4.79 -21.09 6.56
C GLN A 165 4.00 -20.84 5.27
N LEU A 166 4.67 -20.46 4.19
CA LEU A 166 4.03 -20.20 2.89
C LEU A 166 3.43 -21.48 2.31
N SER A 167 4.15 -22.60 2.33
CA SER A 167 3.62 -23.89 1.88
C SER A 167 2.38 -24.31 2.68
N LEU A 168 2.39 -24.11 3.99
CA LEU A 168 1.24 -24.41 4.85
C LEU A 168 0.04 -23.50 4.51
N ASP A 169 0.26 -22.22 4.28
CA ASP A 169 -0.79 -21.27 3.92
C ASP A 169 -1.40 -21.63 2.55
N ILE A 170 -0.59 -22.10 1.61
CA ILE A 170 -1.07 -22.57 0.30
C ILE A 170 -1.92 -23.83 0.47
N ARG A 171 -1.43 -24.84 1.23
CA ARG A 171 -2.20 -26.08 1.50
C ARG A 171 -3.55 -25.78 2.17
N ARG A 172 -3.58 -24.85 3.13
CA ARG A 172 -4.85 -24.43 3.78
C ARG A 172 -5.83 -23.80 2.79
N ARG A 173 -5.33 -22.99 1.84
CA ARG A 173 -6.18 -22.43 0.76
C ARG A 173 -6.73 -23.52 -0.16
N GLN A 174 -5.93 -24.52 -0.49
CA GLN A 174 -6.36 -25.69 -1.27
C GLN A 174 -7.48 -26.47 -0.57
N GLU A 175 -7.42 -26.57 0.75
CA GLU A 175 -8.46 -27.20 1.59
C GLU A 175 -9.69 -26.30 1.82
N GLY A 176 -9.74 -25.12 1.21
CA GLY A 176 -10.86 -24.19 1.34
C GLY A 176 -10.87 -23.36 2.62
N HIS A 177 -9.78 -23.35 3.39
CA HIS A 177 -9.67 -22.52 4.58
C HIS A 177 -9.34 -21.06 4.21
N ALA A 178 -9.99 -20.12 4.90
CA ALA A 178 -9.65 -18.71 4.78
C ALA A 178 -8.25 -18.46 5.36
N VAL A 179 -7.32 -18.05 4.50
CA VAL A 179 -5.98 -17.63 4.89
C VAL A 179 -5.86 -16.14 4.68
N LEU A 180 -5.56 -15.40 5.75
CA LEU A 180 -5.29 -13.96 5.63
C LEU A 180 -3.99 -13.74 4.84
N ASP A 181 -4.03 -12.82 3.90
CA ASP A 181 -2.83 -12.39 3.19
C ASP A 181 -1.87 -11.75 4.19
N SER A 182 -0.81 -12.46 4.50
CA SER A 182 0.19 -11.97 5.44
C SER A 182 1.03 -10.87 4.81
N ILE A 183 1.37 -9.87 5.62
CA ILE A 183 2.37 -8.84 5.26
C ILE A 183 3.70 -9.56 4.97
N ARG A 184 4.27 -9.24 3.79
CA ARG A 184 5.46 -9.93 3.25
C ARG A 184 6.72 -9.05 3.26
N HIS A 185 6.62 -7.83 3.80
CA HIS A 185 7.75 -6.91 3.84
C HIS A 185 8.73 -7.31 4.92
N MET A 186 10.03 -7.16 4.64
CA MET A 186 11.10 -7.69 5.48
C MET A 186 12.16 -6.64 5.76
N ILE A 187 12.90 -6.87 6.85
CA ILE A 187 14.13 -6.14 7.16
C ILE A 187 15.30 -7.10 7.19
N PHE A 188 16.38 -6.72 6.49
CA PHE A 188 17.64 -7.43 6.50
C PHE A 188 18.69 -6.58 7.19
N THR A 189 19.14 -7.04 8.35
CA THR A 189 20.18 -6.35 9.12
C THR A 189 21.51 -7.09 9.05
N GLY A 190 22.60 -6.35 8.90
CA GLY A 190 23.93 -6.90 8.89
C GLY A 190 24.96 -5.99 8.25
N ASN A 191 26.24 -6.33 8.41
CA ASN A 191 27.36 -5.60 7.86
C ASN A 191 27.35 -5.61 6.31
N PRO A 192 28.13 -4.74 5.63
CA PRO A 192 28.31 -4.81 4.19
C PRO A 192 28.90 -6.15 3.77
N GLY A 193 28.53 -6.63 2.60
CA GLY A 193 29.12 -7.85 2.02
C GLY A 193 28.66 -9.17 2.66
N VAL A 194 27.74 -9.18 3.63
CA VAL A 194 27.24 -10.42 4.25
C VAL A 194 26.17 -11.15 3.43
N GLY A 195 25.89 -10.71 2.20
CA GLY A 195 24.96 -11.41 1.30
C GLY A 195 23.50 -11.00 1.42
N LYS A 196 23.16 -9.79 1.95
CA LYS A 196 21.77 -9.31 2.05
C LYS A 196 21.04 -9.34 0.70
N THR A 197 21.68 -8.84 -0.35
CA THR A 197 21.11 -8.85 -1.72
C THR A 197 20.96 -10.28 -2.26
N THR A 198 21.90 -11.17 -1.96
CA THR A 198 21.82 -12.59 -2.38
C THR A 198 20.61 -13.25 -1.75
N ILE A 199 20.37 -13.04 -0.46
CA ILE A 199 19.19 -13.58 0.23
C ILE A 199 17.89 -12.97 -0.34
N SER A 200 17.86 -11.68 -0.71
CA SER A 200 16.65 -11.08 -1.31
C SER A 200 16.30 -11.74 -2.66
N ARG A 201 17.30 -12.12 -3.46
CA ARG A 201 17.08 -12.85 -4.72
C ARG A 201 16.57 -14.27 -4.46
N LEU A 202 17.04 -14.95 -3.41
CA LEU A 202 16.49 -16.24 -2.98
C LEU A 202 15.01 -16.12 -2.55
N VAL A 203 14.67 -15.07 -1.80
CA VAL A 203 13.27 -14.80 -1.41
C VAL A 203 12.41 -14.54 -2.65
N ALA A 204 12.88 -13.76 -3.62
CA ALA A 204 12.15 -13.49 -4.85
C ALA A 204 11.86 -14.78 -5.64
N LYS A 205 12.88 -15.65 -5.77
CA LYS A 205 12.73 -16.94 -6.43
C LYS A 205 11.72 -17.83 -5.71
N LEU A 206 11.82 -17.94 -4.38
CA LEU A 206 10.87 -18.70 -3.55
C LEU A 206 9.44 -18.18 -3.71
N TYR A 207 9.26 -16.85 -3.68
CA TYR A 207 7.93 -16.24 -3.82
C TYR A 207 7.31 -16.53 -5.17
N LYS A 208 8.11 -16.52 -6.25
CA LYS A 208 7.64 -16.88 -7.58
C LYS A 208 7.27 -18.37 -7.65
N GLN A 209 8.12 -19.25 -7.17
CA GLN A 209 7.89 -20.71 -7.16
C GLN A 209 6.63 -21.07 -6.38
N LEU A 210 6.39 -20.43 -5.24
CA LEU A 210 5.20 -20.63 -4.43
C LEU A 210 3.98 -19.83 -4.90
N GLY A 211 4.06 -19.18 -6.06
CA GLY A 211 2.95 -18.39 -6.61
C GLY A 211 2.55 -17.18 -5.78
N VAL A 212 3.41 -16.76 -4.86
CA VAL A 212 3.22 -15.60 -3.97
C VAL A 212 3.45 -14.29 -4.74
N SER A 213 4.42 -14.28 -5.64
CA SER A 213 4.72 -13.19 -6.56
C SER A 213 4.58 -13.64 -8.00
N SER A 214 4.30 -12.71 -8.92
CA SER A 214 4.20 -13.02 -10.35
C SER A 214 5.57 -13.09 -11.03
N LYS A 215 6.58 -12.41 -10.44
CA LYS A 215 7.94 -12.31 -10.99
C LYS A 215 8.97 -12.61 -9.89
N ASP A 216 10.18 -13.03 -10.29
CA ASP A 216 11.33 -13.30 -9.41
C ASP A 216 12.40 -12.21 -9.47
N HIS A 217 12.09 -11.05 -10.07
CA HIS A 217 13.05 -9.97 -10.18
C HIS A 217 13.17 -9.17 -8.88
N VAL A 218 14.35 -8.65 -8.64
CA VAL A 218 14.67 -7.76 -7.54
C VAL A 218 15.18 -6.46 -8.12
N ILE A 219 14.49 -5.37 -7.83
CA ILE A 219 14.93 -4.02 -8.17
C ILE A 219 15.68 -3.45 -6.96
N GLU A 220 16.97 -3.25 -7.11
CA GLU A 220 17.84 -2.70 -6.07
C GLU A 220 17.86 -1.17 -6.20
N VAL A 221 17.59 -0.49 -5.09
CA VAL A 221 17.55 0.98 -5.04
C VAL A 221 18.24 1.49 -3.77
N GLN A 222 18.79 2.68 -3.85
CA GLN A 222 19.31 3.45 -2.73
C GLN A 222 18.56 4.77 -2.60
N LYS A 223 18.83 5.54 -1.53
CA LYS A 223 18.24 6.87 -1.33
C LYS A 223 18.28 7.75 -2.59
N GLY A 224 19.42 7.75 -3.30
CA GLY A 224 19.60 8.55 -4.52
C GLY A 224 18.67 8.17 -5.66
N ASP A 225 18.22 6.91 -5.71
CA ASP A 225 17.28 6.42 -6.74
C ASP A 225 15.82 6.76 -6.43
N LEU A 226 15.49 7.00 -5.17
CA LEU A 226 14.16 7.28 -4.69
C LEU A 226 13.90 8.78 -4.51
N VAL A 227 14.88 9.50 -3.92
CA VAL A 227 14.73 10.91 -3.56
C VAL A 227 15.22 11.80 -4.70
N ALA A 228 14.47 12.86 -5.00
CA ALA A 228 14.85 13.90 -5.95
C ALA A 228 15.37 15.14 -5.22
N GLY A 229 16.10 15.99 -5.95
CA GLY A 229 16.65 17.24 -5.42
C GLY A 229 15.65 18.41 -5.39
N TYR A 230 14.43 18.22 -5.95
CA TYR A 230 13.43 19.28 -6.08
C TYR A 230 12.09 18.87 -5.52
N VAL A 231 11.32 19.87 -5.07
CA VAL A 231 9.95 19.68 -4.53
C VAL A 231 9.04 18.97 -5.53
N ASN A 232 8.18 18.07 -5.06
CA ASN A 232 7.17 17.32 -5.83
C ASN A 232 7.73 16.31 -6.86
N GLN A 233 9.03 16.04 -6.90
CA GLN A 233 9.60 15.05 -7.81
C GLN A 233 9.92 13.70 -7.12
N THR A 234 10.07 13.69 -5.80
CA THR A 234 10.41 12.49 -5.03
C THR A 234 9.30 11.45 -5.09
N ALA A 235 8.05 11.85 -4.88
CA ALA A 235 6.92 10.92 -4.95
C ALA A 235 6.82 10.24 -6.32
N ALA A 236 6.92 11.01 -7.42
CA ALA A 236 6.88 10.47 -8.78
C ALA A 236 8.05 9.53 -9.08
N LYS A 237 9.27 9.90 -8.64
CA LYS A 237 10.47 9.07 -8.81
C LYS A 237 10.37 7.76 -8.04
N THR A 238 9.88 7.81 -6.79
CA THR A 238 9.64 6.64 -5.96
C THR A 238 8.54 5.75 -6.57
N ALA A 239 7.41 6.33 -7.01
CA ALA A 239 6.34 5.59 -7.65
C ALA A 239 6.81 4.85 -8.91
N LYS A 240 7.69 5.47 -9.72
CA LYS A 240 8.29 4.81 -10.88
C LYS A 240 9.10 3.57 -10.48
N LYS A 241 9.93 3.65 -9.44
CA LYS A 241 10.72 2.52 -8.95
C LYS A 241 9.83 1.41 -8.36
N ILE A 242 8.76 1.77 -7.69
CA ILE A 242 7.75 0.82 -7.21
C ILE A 242 7.06 0.12 -8.38
N ALA A 243 6.70 0.86 -9.44
CA ALA A 243 6.10 0.29 -10.64
C ALA A 243 7.05 -0.69 -11.36
N GLU A 244 8.35 -0.35 -11.46
CA GLU A 244 9.39 -1.25 -12.01
C GLU A 244 9.48 -2.57 -11.21
N ALA A 245 9.26 -2.53 -9.88
CA ALA A 245 9.32 -3.70 -8.99
C ALA A 245 7.99 -4.48 -8.90
N LYS A 246 6.94 -4.06 -9.62
CA LYS A 246 5.60 -4.65 -9.51
C LYS A 246 5.63 -6.16 -9.81
N GLY A 247 5.06 -6.93 -8.87
CA GLY A 247 5.06 -8.39 -8.91
C GLY A 247 6.35 -9.07 -8.48
N GLY A 248 7.34 -8.32 -7.98
CA GLY A 248 8.62 -8.79 -7.48
C GLY A 248 9.01 -8.12 -6.18
N ILE A 249 10.31 -7.87 -5.98
CA ILE A 249 10.89 -7.28 -4.78
C ILE A 249 11.51 -5.91 -5.09
N LEU A 250 11.18 -4.90 -4.29
CA LEU A 250 11.94 -3.66 -4.19
C LEU A 250 12.90 -3.77 -3.00
N PHE A 251 14.18 -3.89 -3.29
CA PHE A 251 15.24 -3.98 -2.29
C PHE A 251 15.84 -2.58 -2.08
N VAL A 252 15.59 -2.02 -0.90
CA VAL A 252 16.09 -0.70 -0.52
C VAL A 252 17.34 -0.88 0.33
N ASP A 253 18.51 -0.68 -0.26
CA ASP A 253 19.77 -0.77 0.47
C ASP A 253 20.05 0.51 1.26
N GLU A 254 20.63 0.35 2.45
CA GLU A 254 20.89 1.44 3.40
C GLU A 254 19.63 2.30 3.68
N ALA A 255 18.49 1.64 3.85
CA ALA A 255 17.18 2.28 3.99
C ALA A 255 17.11 3.35 5.11
N TYR A 256 17.90 3.20 6.16
CA TYR A 256 18.02 4.18 7.25
C TYR A 256 18.44 5.58 6.77
N GLN A 257 19.10 5.70 5.62
CA GLN A 257 19.44 7.00 5.05
C GLN A 257 18.20 7.85 4.71
N LEU A 258 17.04 7.20 4.49
CA LEU A 258 15.78 7.89 4.23
C LEU A 258 15.24 8.61 5.48
N THR A 259 15.56 8.14 6.68
CA THR A 259 15.06 8.74 7.92
C THR A 259 16.09 9.58 8.65
N GLN A 260 17.39 9.37 8.41
CA GLN A 260 18.47 10.07 9.14
C GLN A 260 18.41 11.60 9.06
N ALA A 261 18.13 12.15 7.89
CA ALA A 261 18.04 13.60 7.72
C ALA A 261 16.80 14.15 8.45
N LEU A 262 15.66 13.43 8.36
CA LEU A 262 14.39 13.79 9.00
C LEU A 262 14.52 13.75 10.52
N MET A 263 15.17 12.73 11.08
CA MET A 263 15.42 12.61 12.52
C MET A 263 16.32 13.72 13.08
N ARG A 264 17.21 14.27 12.24
CA ARG A 264 18.07 15.40 12.59
C ARG A 264 17.39 16.76 12.39
N GLY A 265 16.09 16.78 12.04
CA GLY A 265 15.34 18.01 11.78
C GLY A 265 15.77 18.74 10.50
N GLN A 266 16.47 18.08 9.60
CA GLN A 266 16.87 18.65 8.31
C GLN A 266 15.72 18.51 7.30
N SER A 267 15.50 19.54 6.51
CA SER A 267 14.55 19.51 5.40
C SER A 267 15.08 18.58 4.32
N ASP A 268 14.48 17.42 4.18
CA ASP A 268 14.78 16.42 3.15
C ASP A 268 13.45 15.88 2.58
N PHE A 269 13.43 15.63 1.29
CA PHE A 269 12.27 15.08 0.58
C PHE A 269 12.10 13.56 0.78
N SER A 270 12.94 12.93 1.60
CA SER A 270 12.87 11.49 1.89
C SER A 270 11.55 11.06 2.52
N GLY A 271 10.87 11.95 3.27
CA GLY A 271 9.56 11.68 3.84
C GLY A 271 8.51 11.34 2.77
N GLU A 272 8.50 12.05 1.64
CA GLU A 272 7.60 11.78 0.51
C GLU A 272 7.82 10.36 -0.06
N SER A 273 9.07 9.90 -0.10
CA SER A 273 9.43 8.55 -0.55
C SER A 273 8.89 7.48 0.40
N ILE A 274 9.04 7.68 1.72
CA ILE A 274 8.53 6.75 2.73
C ILE A 274 7.00 6.68 2.66
N ASP A 275 6.33 7.82 2.55
CA ASP A 275 4.87 7.88 2.46
C ASP A 275 4.36 7.15 1.21
N GLU A 276 5.03 7.29 0.06
CA GLU A 276 4.67 6.61 -1.17
C GLU A 276 4.86 5.09 -1.06
N MET A 277 5.97 4.63 -0.47
CA MET A 277 6.18 3.21 -0.18
C MET A 277 5.11 2.67 0.77
N MET A 278 4.77 3.38 1.86
CA MET A 278 3.76 2.95 2.82
C MET A 278 2.35 2.81 2.21
N LYS A 279 1.98 3.64 1.23
CA LYS A 279 0.72 3.46 0.49
C LYS A 279 0.68 2.11 -0.22
N CYS A 280 1.78 1.75 -0.89
CA CYS A 280 1.88 0.51 -1.65
C CYS A 280 2.04 -0.73 -0.75
N MET A 281 2.57 -0.60 0.46
CA MET A 281 2.73 -1.70 1.42
C MET A 281 1.40 -2.29 1.92
N LEU A 282 0.29 -1.60 1.72
CA LEU A 282 -1.05 -2.09 2.07
C LEU A 282 -1.68 -2.95 0.97
N THR A 283 -1.11 -2.94 -0.23
CA THR A 283 -1.64 -3.69 -1.38
C THR A 283 -1.19 -5.14 -1.27
N ALA A 284 -2.15 -6.05 -1.20
CA ALA A 284 -1.91 -7.49 -1.22
C ALA A 284 -2.13 -8.08 -2.62
N GLY A 285 -1.57 -9.25 -2.89
CA GLY A 285 -1.76 -9.99 -4.13
C GLY A 285 -0.47 -10.32 -4.87
N ARG A 286 -0.55 -11.14 -5.93
CA ARG A 286 0.62 -11.63 -6.69
C ARG A 286 1.34 -10.52 -7.48
N LYS A 287 0.61 -9.50 -7.88
CA LYS A 287 1.14 -8.33 -8.61
C LYS A 287 1.61 -7.21 -7.67
N SER A 288 1.46 -7.36 -6.34
CA SER A 288 1.96 -6.38 -5.37
C SER A 288 3.49 -6.41 -5.28
N VAL A 289 4.07 -5.34 -4.74
CA VAL A 289 5.51 -5.23 -4.50
C VAL A 289 5.84 -5.70 -3.09
N THR A 290 6.82 -6.58 -2.95
CA THR A 290 7.40 -6.90 -1.65
C THR A 290 8.57 -5.96 -1.37
N PHE A 291 8.52 -5.23 -0.26
CA PHE A 291 9.61 -4.35 0.15
C PHE A 291 10.57 -5.12 1.07
N VAL A 292 11.85 -5.01 0.76
CA VAL A 292 12.95 -5.51 1.60
C VAL A 292 13.86 -4.33 1.92
N PHE A 293 13.87 -3.92 3.17
CA PHE A 293 14.73 -2.85 3.65
C PHE A 293 16.01 -3.43 4.24
N ALA A 294 17.16 -2.92 3.83
CA ALA A 294 18.45 -3.44 4.27
C ALA A 294 19.31 -2.34 4.88
N GLY A 295 20.14 -2.71 5.87
CA GLY A 295 21.06 -1.78 6.51
C GLY A 295 21.75 -2.36 7.73
N TYR A 296 22.45 -1.51 8.47
CA TYR A 296 23.06 -1.89 9.74
C TYR A 296 22.01 -2.03 10.83
N LYS A 297 22.24 -2.97 11.74
CA LYS A 297 21.22 -3.32 12.76
C LYS A 297 20.74 -2.10 13.55
N LYS A 298 21.66 -1.33 14.13
CA LYS A 298 21.32 -0.19 14.99
C LYS A 298 20.51 0.86 14.24
N GLU A 299 20.95 1.21 13.04
CA GLU A 299 20.34 2.22 12.18
C GLU A 299 18.98 1.74 11.66
N MET A 300 18.81 0.45 11.42
CA MET A 300 17.53 -0.13 11.02
C MET A 300 16.52 -0.22 12.16
N ASP A 301 16.98 -0.42 13.40
CA ASP A 301 16.12 -0.34 14.60
C ASP A 301 15.56 1.10 14.74
N GLU A 302 16.39 2.12 14.50
CA GLU A 302 15.95 3.53 14.47
C GLU A 302 15.01 3.82 13.28
N PHE A 303 15.29 3.27 12.11
CA PHE A 303 14.45 3.39 10.92
C PHE A 303 13.03 2.88 11.13
N ILE A 304 12.87 1.71 11.77
CA ILE A 304 11.55 1.13 12.04
C ILE A 304 10.76 2.01 13.00
N THR A 305 11.41 2.48 14.08
CA THR A 305 10.76 3.27 15.12
C THR A 305 10.41 4.69 14.68
N TYR A 306 10.98 5.18 13.56
CA TYR A 306 10.67 6.49 13.00
C TYR A 306 9.17 6.67 12.71
N ASN A 307 8.51 5.62 12.25
CA ASN A 307 7.09 5.68 11.91
C ASN A 307 6.37 4.39 12.32
N ALA A 308 5.41 4.50 13.24
CA ALA A 308 4.59 3.36 13.69
C ALA A 308 3.89 2.62 12.54
N GLY A 309 3.67 3.30 11.42
CA GLY A 309 3.15 2.69 10.20
C GLY A 309 4.14 1.71 9.55
N LEU A 310 5.44 1.97 9.59
CA LEU A 310 6.47 1.04 9.10
C LEU A 310 6.55 -0.18 10.02
N GLU A 311 6.61 0.02 11.34
CA GLU A 311 6.69 -1.06 12.32
C GLU A 311 5.54 -2.06 12.18
N SER A 312 4.32 -1.57 11.97
CA SER A 312 3.13 -2.43 11.82
C SER A 312 3.09 -3.23 10.51
N ARG A 313 3.84 -2.83 9.48
CA ARG A 313 3.83 -3.44 8.13
C ARG A 313 5.05 -4.30 7.83
N ILE A 314 6.03 -4.34 8.71
CA ILE A 314 7.28 -5.08 8.52
C ILE A 314 7.37 -6.17 9.58
N LYS A 315 7.85 -7.35 9.20
CA LYS A 315 8.11 -8.50 10.09
C LYS A 315 9.60 -8.73 10.26
#